data_c13a77307a1ddb720519914e9fe5e43c
#
_entry.id   c13a77307a1ddb720519914e9fe5e43c
#
_cell.length_a   1.000
_cell.length_b   1.000
_cell.length_c   1.000
_cell.angle_alpha   90.00
_cell.angle_beta   90.00
_cell.angle_gamma   90.00
#
_symmetry.space_group_name_H-M   'P 1'
#
loop_
_entity.id
_entity.type
_entity.pdbx_description
1 polymer ?
#
loop_
_entity_poly.entity_id
_entity_poly.type
_entity_poly.pdbx_seq_one_letter_code
_entity_poly.pdbx_strand_id
1 'polypeptide(L)'
;MININEVLETNNMIEKENLDVRTITIGISLLECIDSDLDALNEKIYNRITTVAKELVPTGQAIEREYGIPIVNKRISVTPIALVGGAACKTPEDFVTIAKTLDRAAKTLGINFIGGYSALVSKGMTEADELLIRSIPQALAKTDFVCSSVNLGSTKTGLNMDAVKLMGEIILQAAEYTKENDSIGCAKLVVFCNAPDDNPFMAGAFHGVTEADAIINVGVSGPGVMRKALEAEHGTDFGSLCETVKKTAFKITRVGQLVAREASRRLNIPFGIIDLSLAPTPAIGDSIADIFEEMGLERAGAPGTTAALALLNDQVKKGGVMASSYVGGLSGAFIPVSEDQGMIDRKSTRLNSSHANESRMPSSA
;
A
#
# COMPACT_ATOMS: atom_id res chain seq x y z
N MET A 1 15.90 26.83 -18.00
CA MET A 1 15.01 26.99 -19.15
C MET A 1 14.03 25.81 -19.09
N ILE A 2 12.73 26.06 -19.02
CA ILE A 2 11.72 24.98 -19.00
C ILE A 2 11.67 24.40 -20.41
N ASN A 3 11.85 23.08 -20.51
CA ASN A 3 11.74 22.37 -21.79
C ASN A 3 10.26 22.08 -22.05
N ILE A 4 9.69 22.71 -23.07
CA ILE A 4 8.27 22.56 -23.43
C ILE A 4 7.93 21.10 -23.72
N ASN A 5 8.84 20.33 -24.30
CA ASN A 5 8.62 18.93 -24.59
C ASN A 5 8.48 18.08 -23.32
N GLU A 6 9.26 18.36 -22.28
CA GLU A 6 9.15 17.68 -20.98
C GLU A 6 7.83 18.02 -20.25
N VAL A 7 7.35 19.26 -20.39
CA VAL A 7 6.05 19.67 -19.85
C VAL A 7 4.92 18.93 -20.58
N LEU A 8 4.96 18.88 -21.91
CA LEU A 8 3.97 18.16 -22.72
C LEU A 8 3.99 16.66 -22.44
N GLU A 9 5.17 16.08 -22.27
CA GLU A 9 5.31 14.66 -21.90
C GLU A 9 4.67 14.39 -20.53
N THR A 10 4.98 15.20 -19.52
CA THR A 10 4.38 15.05 -18.19
C THR A 10 2.86 15.19 -18.24
N ASN A 11 2.33 16.14 -19.00
CA ASN A 11 0.89 16.30 -19.16
C ASN A 11 0.24 15.08 -19.82
N ASN A 12 0.88 14.49 -20.83
CA ASN A 12 0.40 13.26 -21.47
C ASN A 12 0.40 12.07 -20.49
N MET A 13 1.45 11.96 -19.67
CA MET A 13 1.53 10.91 -18.64
C MET A 13 0.35 11.00 -17.65
N ILE A 14 -0.05 12.22 -17.28
CA ILE A 14 -1.17 12.45 -16.35
C ILE A 14 -2.51 12.22 -17.06
N GLU A 15 -2.75 12.86 -18.21
CA GLU A 15 -4.07 12.87 -18.85
C GLU A 15 -4.43 11.58 -19.60
N LYS A 16 -3.42 10.87 -20.15
CA LYS A 16 -3.65 9.74 -21.07
C LYS A 16 -3.08 8.41 -20.57
N GLU A 17 -2.13 8.45 -19.64
CA GLU A 17 -1.36 7.26 -19.25
C GLU A 17 -1.56 6.91 -17.76
N ASN A 18 -2.55 7.54 -17.11
CA ASN A 18 -2.94 7.29 -15.71
C ASN A 18 -1.80 7.47 -14.69
N LEU A 19 -0.90 8.44 -14.91
CA LEU A 19 0.06 8.82 -13.88
C LEU A 19 -0.66 9.50 -12.73
N ASP A 20 -0.53 8.95 -11.54
CA ASP A 20 -1.06 9.55 -10.32
C ASP A 20 -0.04 9.55 -9.16
N VAL A 21 -0.22 10.49 -8.26
CA VAL A 21 0.31 10.36 -6.91
C VAL A 21 -0.74 9.58 -6.11
N ARG A 22 -0.49 8.29 -5.93
CA ARG A 22 -1.43 7.38 -5.31
C ARG A 22 -1.77 7.80 -3.88
N THR A 23 -0.79 8.33 -3.16
CA THR A 23 -1.02 8.78 -1.79
C THR A 23 0.03 9.78 -1.30
N ILE A 24 -0.43 10.75 -0.47
CA ILE A 24 0.40 11.42 0.52
C ILE A 24 0.01 10.83 1.87
N THR A 25 0.98 10.23 2.55
CA THR A 25 0.78 9.58 3.85
C THR A 25 1.64 10.27 4.91
N ILE A 26 1.01 10.70 6.00
CA ILE A 26 1.74 11.14 7.20
C ILE A 26 1.89 9.96 8.14
N GLY A 27 3.13 9.55 8.40
CA GLY A 27 3.48 8.65 9.50
C GLY A 27 3.53 9.44 10.80
N ILE A 28 2.90 8.94 11.87
CA ILE A 28 2.83 9.61 13.18
C ILE A 28 3.19 8.62 14.28
N SER A 29 4.21 8.97 15.06
CA SER A 29 4.53 8.23 16.28
C SER A 29 3.46 8.47 17.35
N LEU A 30 2.96 7.38 17.93
CA LEU A 30 2.03 7.40 19.07
C LEU A 30 2.70 6.93 20.37
N LEU A 31 4.02 6.78 20.39
CA LEU A 31 4.73 6.28 21.57
C LEU A 31 4.55 7.20 22.79
N GLU A 32 4.49 8.51 22.59
CA GLU A 32 4.22 9.47 23.67
C GLU A 32 2.79 9.41 24.23
N CYS A 33 1.87 8.77 23.48
CA CYS A 33 0.48 8.63 23.89
C CYS A 33 0.26 7.48 24.88
N ILE A 34 1.24 6.57 25.04
CA ILE A 34 1.11 5.38 25.89
C ILE A 34 0.65 5.76 27.29
N ASP A 35 -0.39 5.10 27.77
CA ASP A 35 -0.95 5.27 29.11
C ASP A 35 -1.50 3.92 29.59
N SER A 36 -1.61 3.75 30.90
CA SER A 36 -2.27 2.59 31.52
C SER A 36 -3.78 2.77 31.64
N ASP A 37 -4.28 3.98 31.55
CA ASP A 37 -5.69 4.32 31.49
C ASP A 37 -6.17 4.38 30.04
N LEU A 38 -7.18 3.60 29.70
CA LEU A 38 -7.67 3.45 28.32
C LEU A 38 -8.32 4.73 27.78
N ASP A 39 -9.02 5.47 28.62
CA ASP A 39 -9.69 6.72 28.21
C ASP A 39 -8.66 7.81 27.96
N ALA A 40 -7.67 7.94 28.86
CA ALA A 40 -6.54 8.85 28.68
C ALA A 40 -5.72 8.51 27.43
N LEU A 41 -5.45 7.24 27.16
CA LEU A 41 -4.78 6.76 25.97
C LEU A 41 -5.57 7.19 24.69
N ASN A 42 -6.86 6.93 24.66
CA ASN A 42 -7.71 7.28 23.53
C ASN A 42 -7.75 8.80 23.27
N GLU A 43 -7.81 9.61 24.32
CA GLU A 43 -7.80 11.07 24.20
C GLU A 43 -6.46 11.58 23.66
N LYS A 44 -5.33 11.07 24.17
CA LYS A 44 -3.99 11.41 23.67
C LYS A 44 -3.83 11.04 22.19
N ILE A 45 -4.23 9.84 21.80
CA ILE A 45 -4.18 9.38 20.39
C ILE A 45 -4.99 10.33 19.49
N TYR A 46 -6.24 10.62 19.86
CA TYR A 46 -7.10 11.51 19.09
C TYR A 46 -6.47 12.90 18.92
N ASN A 47 -6.04 13.50 20.02
CA ASN A 47 -5.44 14.85 20.03
C ASN A 47 -4.15 14.89 19.23
N ARG A 48 -3.29 13.88 19.36
CA ARG A 48 -2.04 13.78 18.61
C ARG A 48 -2.27 13.74 17.10
N ILE A 49 -3.12 12.84 16.63
CA ILE A 49 -3.43 12.66 15.21
C ILE A 49 -4.08 13.91 14.63
N THR A 50 -5.10 14.46 15.30
CA THR A 50 -5.82 15.63 14.80
C THR A 50 -4.99 16.91 14.81
N THR A 51 -4.01 17.02 15.69
CA THR A 51 -3.07 18.14 15.71
C THR A 51 -2.05 18.05 14.59
N VAL A 52 -1.39 16.90 14.44
CA VAL A 52 -0.29 16.73 13.47
C VAL A 52 -0.79 16.75 12.04
N ALA A 53 -1.92 16.10 11.76
CA ALA A 53 -2.42 15.93 10.40
C ALA A 53 -3.52 16.93 9.99
N LYS A 54 -3.77 17.98 10.79
CA LYS A 54 -4.83 18.96 10.57
C LYS A 54 -4.88 19.52 9.15
N GLU A 55 -3.73 19.84 8.59
CA GLU A 55 -3.61 20.52 7.29
C GLU A 55 -3.33 19.55 6.12
N LEU A 56 -3.34 18.22 6.36
CA LEU A 56 -3.01 17.24 5.32
C LEU A 56 -3.94 17.31 4.11
N VAL A 57 -5.24 17.25 4.33
CA VAL A 57 -6.24 17.23 3.25
C VAL A 57 -6.29 18.56 2.50
N PRO A 58 -6.39 19.72 3.17
CA PRO A 58 -6.33 21.02 2.48
C PRO A 58 -5.05 21.21 1.66
N THR A 59 -3.90 20.81 2.21
CA THR A 59 -2.61 20.92 1.54
C THR A 59 -2.54 20.01 0.31
N GLY A 60 -2.97 18.74 0.42
CA GLY A 60 -3.01 17.82 -0.71
C GLY A 60 -3.88 18.33 -1.85
N GLN A 61 -5.07 18.84 -1.54
CA GLN A 61 -5.98 19.45 -2.53
C GLN A 61 -5.43 20.73 -3.17
N ALA A 62 -4.68 21.51 -2.41
CA ALA A 62 -4.04 22.72 -2.94
C ALA A 62 -2.91 22.39 -3.92
N ILE A 63 -2.08 21.39 -3.60
CA ILE A 63 -1.00 20.89 -4.47
C ILE A 63 -1.59 20.31 -5.76
N GLU A 64 -2.63 19.48 -5.65
CA GLU A 64 -3.32 18.89 -6.78
C GLU A 64 -3.85 19.97 -7.76
N ARG A 65 -4.49 21.01 -7.23
CA ARG A 65 -4.99 22.13 -8.06
C ARG A 65 -3.89 22.96 -8.69
N GLU A 66 -2.79 23.17 -7.98
CA GLU A 66 -1.68 24.01 -8.45
C GLU A 66 -0.83 23.32 -9.51
N TYR A 67 -0.55 22.02 -9.34
CA TYR A 67 0.31 21.26 -10.23
C TYR A 67 -0.44 20.46 -11.30
N GLY A 68 -1.76 20.32 -11.17
CA GLY A 68 -2.54 19.49 -12.06
C GLY A 68 -2.25 17.99 -11.94
N ILE A 69 -1.54 17.57 -10.88
CA ILE A 69 -1.19 16.17 -10.63
C ILE A 69 -2.24 15.56 -9.69
N PRO A 70 -2.98 14.52 -10.10
CA PRO A 70 -3.96 13.88 -9.23
C PRO A 70 -3.30 13.28 -7.98
N ILE A 71 -3.86 13.57 -6.81
CA ILE A 71 -3.46 12.98 -5.52
C ILE A 71 -4.65 12.18 -4.99
N VAL A 72 -4.65 10.89 -5.31
CA VAL A 72 -5.81 10.02 -5.11
C VAL A 72 -6.19 9.90 -3.64
N ASN A 73 -5.21 9.66 -2.77
CA ASN A 73 -5.46 9.47 -1.34
C ASN A 73 -4.62 10.39 -0.45
N LYS A 74 -5.22 10.79 0.66
CA LYS A 74 -4.57 11.45 1.80
C LYS A 74 -4.73 10.49 2.96
N ARG A 75 -3.63 9.94 3.49
CA ARG A 75 -3.62 8.85 4.46
C ARG A 75 -2.81 9.20 5.70
N ILE A 76 -3.06 8.46 6.77
CA ILE A 76 -2.23 8.46 7.98
C ILE A 76 -1.82 7.01 8.28
N SER A 77 -0.58 6.82 8.69
CA SER A 77 -0.10 5.60 9.31
C SER A 77 0.41 5.91 10.72
N VAL A 78 0.05 5.07 11.68
CA VAL A 78 0.47 5.28 13.07
C VAL A 78 1.34 4.11 13.57
N THR A 79 2.02 4.32 14.68
CA THR A 79 2.74 3.25 15.39
C THR A 79 1.80 2.06 15.59
N PRO A 80 2.28 0.81 15.42
CA PRO A 80 1.47 -0.39 15.62
C PRO A 80 0.72 -0.36 16.95
N ILE A 81 -0.60 -0.40 16.89
CA ILE A 81 -1.47 -0.21 18.05
C ILE A 81 -1.29 -1.31 19.10
N ALA A 82 -0.85 -2.52 18.71
CA ALA A 82 -0.50 -3.55 19.69
C ALA A 82 0.59 -3.08 20.68
N LEU A 83 1.57 -2.29 20.21
CA LEU A 83 2.61 -1.73 21.04
C LEU A 83 2.09 -0.60 21.95
N VAL A 84 1.24 0.25 21.40
CA VAL A 84 0.72 1.45 22.08
C VAL A 84 -0.35 1.09 23.10
N GLY A 85 -1.23 0.15 22.77
CA GLY A 85 -2.35 -0.26 23.62
C GLY A 85 -2.02 -1.31 24.68
N GLY A 86 -0.83 -1.92 24.63
CA GLY A 86 -0.50 -3.08 25.48
C GLY A 86 -0.55 -2.83 26.99
N ALA A 87 -0.35 -1.60 27.43
CA ALA A 87 -0.43 -1.25 28.85
C ALA A 87 -1.87 -1.07 29.35
N ALA A 88 -2.77 -0.54 28.50
CA ALA A 88 -4.14 -0.19 28.85
C ALA A 88 -5.14 -1.34 28.57
N CYS A 89 -4.97 -2.04 27.44
CA CYS A 89 -5.93 -3.03 26.98
C CYS A 89 -5.77 -4.37 27.67
N LYS A 90 -6.88 -4.95 28.14
CA LYS A 90 -6.94 -6.26 28.81
C LYS A 90 -7.86 -7.23 28.06
N THR A 91 -8.67 -6.73 27.15
CA THR A 91 -9.62 -7.50 26.35
C THR A 91 -9.53 -7.07 24.87
N PRO A 92 -9.99 -7.91 23.93
CA PRO A 92 -10.11 -7.48 22.52
C PRO A 92 -11.02 -6.25 22.34
N GLU A 93 -12.05 -6.12 23.17
CA GLU A 93 -13.01 -5.00 23.15
C GLU A 93 -12.35 -3.67 23.47
N ASP A 94 -11.32 -3.66 24.33
CA ASP A 94 -10.55 -2.45 24.64
C ASP A 94 -9.82 -1.95 23.40
N PHE A 95 -9.21 -2.85 22.62
CA PHE A 95 -8.60 -2.50 21.34
C PHE A 95 -9.61 -1.97 20.31
N VAL A 96 -10.85 -2.47 20.32
CA VAL A 96 -11.93 -1.93 19.45
C VAL A 96 -12.23 -0.47 19.80
N THR A 97 -12.08 -0.04 21.05
CA THR A 97 -12.28 1.38 21.41
C THR A 97 -11.19 2.26 20.81
N ILE A 98 -9.95 1.77 20.76
CA ILE A 98 -8.84 2.46 20.08
C ILE A 98 -9.14 2.55 18.57
N ALA A 99 -9.60 1.47 17.93
CA ALA A 99 -9.99 1.51 16.52
C ALA A 99 -11.06 2.59 16.25
N LYS A 100 -12.08 2.69 17.10
CA LYS A 100 -13.10 3.74 16.99
C LYS A 100 -12.52 5.15 17.18
N THR A 101 -11.51 5.30 18.01
CA THR A 101 -10.80 6.58 18.20
C THR A 101 -10.03 6.96 16.94
N LEU A 102 -9.32 6.02 16.32
CA LEU A 102 -8.66 6.23 15.03
C LEU A 102 -9.67 6.62 13.93
N ASP A 103 -10.80 5.93 13.86
CA ASP A 103 -11.86 6.20 12.89
C ASP A 103 -12.48 7.60 13.09
N ARG A 104 -12.71 7.99 14.34
CA ARG A 104 -13.17 9.34 14.69
C ARG A 104 -12.17 10.41 14.26
N ALA A 105 -10.88 10.19 14.47
CA ALA A 105 -9.83 11.11 14.03
C ALA A 105 -9.79 11.21 12.49
N ALA A 106 -9.89 10.08 11.79
CA ALA A 106 -9.94 10.02 10.34
C ALA A 106 -11.15 10.81 9.77
N LYS A 107 -12.32 10.63 10.37
CA LYS A 107 -13.54 11.39 10.02
C LYS A 107 -13.37 12.89 10.23
N THR A 108 -12.81 13.29 11.35
CA THR A 108 -12.57 14.72 11.68
C THR A 108 -11.64 15.38 10.67
N LEU A 109 -10.62 14.67 10.22
CA LEU A 109 -9.61 15.17 9.26
C LEU A 109 -10.05 15.05 7.80
N GLY A 110 -11.06 14.24 7.49
CA GLY A 110 -11.51 13.96 6.12
C GLY A 110 -10.52 13.15 5.29
N ILE A 111 -9.69 12.31 5.93
CA ILE A 111 -8.72 11.44 5.25
C ILE A 111 -9.38 10.18 4.71
N ASN A 112 -8.74 9.55 3.72
CA ASN A 112 -9.28 8.36 3.07
C ASN A 112 -9.09 7.08 3.88
N PHE A 113 -7.91 6.91 4.51
CA PHE A 113 -7.57 5.73 5.31
C PHE A 113 -6.64 6.08 6.46
N ILE A 114 -6.75 5.33 7.56
CA ILE A 114 -5.80 5.33 8.67
C ILE A 114 -5.32 3.90 8.92
N GLY A 115 -4.01 3.68 8.75
CA GLY A 115 -3.32 2.42 9.02
C GLY A 115 -2.63 2.43 10.39
N GLY A 116 -2.09 1.27 10.78
CA GLY A 116 -1.40 1.10 12.05
C GLY A 116 -2.22 0.38 13.12
N TYR A 117 -3.45 -0.01 12.83
CA TYR A 117 -4.17 -0.99 13.66
C TYR A 117 -3.55 -2.37 13.44
N SER A 118 -2.32 -2.54 13.97
CA SER A 118 -1.38 -3.56 13.51
C SER A 118 -0.68 -4.26 14.66
N ALA A 119 -0.26 -5.52 14.41
CA ALA A 119 0.60 -6.32 15.27
C ALA A 119 1.81 -6.84 14.48
N LEU A 120 3.00 -6.82 15.12
CA LEU A 120 4.27 -7.25 14.51
C LEU A 120 4.74 -8.53 15.20
N VAL A 121 4.32 -9.69 14.70
CA VAL A 121 4.47 -10.98 15.37
C VAL A 121 5.52 -11.91 14.74
N SER A 122 6.38 -11.38 13.87
CA SER A 122 7.43 -12.15 13.19
C SER A 122 8.46 -12.77 14.13
N LYS A 123 8.67 -12.18 15.33
CA LYS A 123 9.62 -12.66 16.35
C LYS A 123 8.95 -13.40 17.51
N GLY A 124 7.66 -13.51 17.50
CA GLY A 124 6.82 -14.02 18.57
C GLY A 124 5.61 -13.11 18.78
N MET A 125 4.63 -13.60 19.48
CA MET A 125 3.36 -12.91 19.74
C MET A 125 3.24 -12.65 21.25
N THR A 126 3.05 -11.39 21.62
CA THR A 126 2.75 -11.00 23.01
C THR A 126 1.26 -11.13 23.28
N GLU A 127 0.85 -11.05 24.54
CA GLU A 127 -0.57 -11.02 24.92
C GLU A 127 -1.31 -9.85 24.24
N ALA A 128 -0.69 -8.68 24.20
CA ALA A 128 -1.26 -7.49 23.52
C ALA A 128 -1.43 -7.70 22.01
N ASP A 129 -0.46 -8.35 21.36
CA ASP A 129 -0.58 -8.70 19.93
C ASP A 129 -1.77 -9.65 19.70
N GLU A 130 -1.91 -10.67 20.52
CA GLU A 130 -3.01 -11.63 20.40
C GLU A 130 -4.37 -10.97 20.64
N LEU A 131 -4.51 -10.13 21.67
CA LEU A 131 -5.73 -9.38 21.94
C LEU A 131 -6.10 -8.46 20.77
N LEU A 132 -5.13 -7.71 20.23
CA LEU A 132 -5.38 -6.88 19.05
C LEU A 132 -5.81 -7.72 17.86
N ILE A 133 -5.09 -8.81 17.54
CA ILE A 133 -5.41 -9.67 16.38
C ILE A 133 -6.84 -10.21 16.51
N ARG A 134 -7.24 -10.68 17.69
CA ARG A 134 -8.61 -11.18 17.94
C ARG A 134 -9.66 -10.08 17.84
N SER A 135 -9.30 -8.82 18.05
CA SER A 135 -10.21 -7.68 17.91
C SER A 135 -10.46 -7.24 16.46
N ILE A 136 -9.58 -7.63 15.51
CA ILE A 136 -9.60 -7.15 14.11
C ILE A 136 -10.99 -7.30 13.45
N PRO A 137 -11.65 -8.48 13.49
CA PRO A 137 -12.96 -8.63 12.82
C PRO A 137 -13.98 -7.61 13.29
N GLN A 138 -14.06 -7.42 14.60
CA GLN A 138 -15.01 -6.50 15.21
C GLN A 138 -14.61 -5.02 14.97
N ALA A 139 -13.31 -4.71 15.04
CA ALA A 139 -12.80 -3.38 14.77
C ALA A 139 -13.11 -2.94 13.34
N LEU A 140 -12.82 -3.79 12.34
CA LEU A 140 -13.05 -3.48 10.93
C LEU A 140 -14.54 -3.43 10.55
N ALA A 141 -15.41 -4.17 11.27
CA ALA A 141 -16.85 -4.10 11.10
C ALA A 141 -17.46 -2.81 11.68
N LYS A 142 -16.84 -2.24 12.73
CA LYS A 142 -17.35 -1.06 13.46
C LYS A 142 -16.70 0.26 13.06
N THR A 143 -15.81 0.25 12.06
CA THR A 143 -15.07 1.43 11.58
C THR A 143 -15.11 1.53 10.06
N ASP A 144 -15.08 2.75 9.54
CA ASP A 144 -15.14 3.00 8.10
C ASP A 144 -13.75 3.16 7.48
N PHE A 145 -12.84 3.90 8.14
CA PHE A 145 -11.55 4.32 7.59
C PHE A 145 -10.34 3.57 8.15
N VAL A 146 -10.53 2.76 9.20
CA VAL A 146 -9.43 2.02 9.82
C VAL A 146 -9.06 0.82 8.97
N CYS A 147 -7.75 0.71 8.69
CA CYS A 147 -7.16 -0.46 8.05
C CYS A 147 -6.19 -1.15 8.99
N SER A 148 -6.16 -2.47 8.92
CA SER A 148 -5.37 -3.32 9.82
C SER A 148 -4.31 -4.10 9.05
N SER A 149 -3.23 -4.45 9.75
CA SER A 149 -2.23 -5.38 9.22
C SER A 149 -1.59 -6.21 10.31
N VAL A 150 -1.13 -7.41 9.93
CA VAL A 150 -0.34 -8.27 10.81
C VAL A 150 0.89 -8.75 10.06
N ASN A 151 2.08 -8.44 10.59
CA ASN A 151 3.34 -8.90 10.01
C ASN A 151 3.76 -10.22 10.64
N LEU A 152 3.58 -11.32 9.90
CA LEU A 152 3.78 -12.69 10.39
C LEU A 152 5.22 -13.17 10.31
N GLY A 153 6.06 -12.53 9.52
CA GLY A 153 7.39 -13.07 9.27
C GLY A 153 8.31 -12.13 8.51
N SER A 154 9.53 -12.58 8.39
CA SER A 154 10.55 -11.95 7.56
C SER A 154 11.57 -12.98 7.08
N THR A 155 12.38 -12.61 6.07
CA THR A 155 13.51 -13.43 5.61
C THR A 155 14.54 -13.69 6.73
N LYS A 156 14.58 -12.84 7.75
CA LYS A 156 15.49 -13.00 8.91
C LYS A 156 14.93 -13.91 10.00
N THR A 157 13.62 -13.85 10.25
CA THR A 157 12.98 -14.54 11.39
C THR A 157 12.24 -15.81 10.97
N GLY A 158 11.99 -16.01 9.68
CA GLY A 158 11.06 -17.03 9.19
C GLY A 158 9.61 -16.62 9.41
N LEU A 159 8.70 -17.58 9.36
CA LEU A 159 7.26 -17.41 9.53
C LEU A 159 6.82 -17.85 10.93
N ASN A 160 6.01 -17.05 11.58
CA ASN A 160 5.30 -17.43 12.80
C ASN A 160 4.05 -18.24 12.42
N MET A 161 4.16 -19.57 12.48
CA MET A 161 3.10 -20.48 12.03
C MET A 161 1.85 -20.45 12.93
N ASP A 162 2.01 -20.14 14.22
CA ASP A 162 0.85 -19.97 15.12
C ASP A 162 0.04 -18.72 14.73
N ALA A 163 0.73 -17.64 14.39
CA ALA A 163 0.08 -16.45 13.87
C ALA A 163 -0.53 -16.68 12.48
N VAL A 164 0.08 -17.48 11.60
CA VAL A 164 -0.50 -17.88 10.31
C VAL A 164 -1.83 -18.59 10.51
N LYS A 165 -1.88 -19.55 11.43
CA LYS A 165 -3.12 -20.27 11.77
C LYS A 165 -4.18 -19.31 12.30
N LEU A 166 -3.82 -18.48 13.28
CA LEU A 166 -4.73 -17.50 13.87
C LEU A 166 -5.28 -16.55 12.81
N MET A 167 -4.43 -16.04 11.91
CA MET A 167 -4.87 -15.13 10.85
C MET A 167 -5.84 -15.77 9.86
N GLY A 168 -5.71 -17.07 9.58
CA GLY A 168 -6.70 -17.80 8.79
C GLY A 168 -8.09 -17.75 9.43
N GLU A 169 -8.19 -17.93 10.75
CA GLU A 169 -9.44 -17.83 11.49
C GLU A 169 -9.97 -16.37 11.51
N ILE A 170 -9.09 -15.40 11.71
CA ILE A 170 -9.45 -13.96 11.74
C ILE A 170 -9.98 -13.47 10.39
N ILE A 171 -9.40 -13.90 9.28
CA ILE A 171 -9.86 -13.53 7.93
C ILE A 171 -11.29 -14.05 7.70
N LEU A 172 -11.57 -15.30 8.06
CA LEU A 172 -12.92 -15.86 7.95
C LEU A 172 -13.92 -15.11 8.83
N GLN A 173 -13.53 -14.77 10.06
CA GLN A 173 -14.38 -13.96 10.95
C GLN A 173 -14.59 -12.54 10.40
N ALA A 174 -13.57 -11.89 9.86
CA ALA A 174 -13.71 -10.56 9.25
C ALA A 174 -14.68 -10.58 8.06
N ALA A 175 -14.62 -11.63 7.22
CA ALA A 175 -15.57 -11.83 6.14
C ALA A 175 -17.00 -11.97 6.67
N GLU A 176 -17.23 -12.83 7.68
CA GLU A 176 -18.54 -13.05 8.27
C GLU A 176 -19.11 -11.82 8.97
N TYR A 177 -18.28 -11.07 9.74
CA TYR A 177 -18.72 -9.86 10.45
C TYR A 177 -19.11 -8.72 9.49
N THR A 178 -18.63 -8.75 8.27
CA THR A 178 -18.88 -7.68 7.27
C THR A 178 -19.62 -8.20 6.03
N LYS A 179 -20.23 -9.38 6.10
CA LYS A 179 -20.90 -10.02 4.96
C LYS A 179 -22.03 -9.19 4.34
N GLU A 180 -22.75 -8.43 5.16
CA GLU A 180 -23.83 -7.55 4.69
C GLU A 180 -23.29 -6.33 3.88
N ASN A 181 -21.98 -6.12 3.90
CA ASN A 181 -21.27 -5.08 3.14
C ASN A 181 -20.15 -5.70 2.31
N ASP A 182 -20.48 -6.72 1.51
CA ASP A 182 -19.57 -7.40 0.55
C ASP A 182 -18.25 -7.88 1.17
N SER A 183 -18.25 -8.21 2.46
CA SER A 183 -17.06 -8.63 3.23
C SER A 183 -15.91 -7.61 3.18
N ILE A 184 -16.23 -6.31 3.15
CA ILE A 184 -15.26 -5.20 3.04
C ILE A 184 -14.17 -5.24 4.14
N GLY A 185 -14.41 -5.88 5.27
CA GLY A 185 -13.41 -6.09 6.31
C GLY A 185 -12.15 -6.78 5.79
N CYS A 186 -12.30 -7.71 4.83
CA CYS A 186 -11.15 -8.38 4.22
C CYS A 186 -10.32 -7.44 3.33
N ALA A 187 -10.94 -6.46 2.67
CA ALA A 187 -10.23 -5.46 1.87
C ALA A 187 -9.47 -4.43 2.72
N LYS A 188 -9.81 -4.32 4.01
CA LYS A 188 -9.14 -3.43 4.98
C LYS A 188 -8.09 -4.16 5.83
N LEU A 189 -7.81 -5.43 5.55
CA LEU A 189 -6.86 -6.26 6.30
C LEU A 189 -5.75 -6.77 5.40
N VAL A 190 -4.50 -6.54 5.80
CA VAL A 190 -3.31 -7.05 5.11
C VAL A 190 -2.52 -7.97 6.04
N VAL A 191 -2.14 -9.13 5.53
CA VAL A 191 -1.21 -10.04 6.20
C VAL A 191 0.13 -9.93 5.52
N PHE A 192 1.14 -9.43 6.25
CA PHE A 192 2.46 -9.15 5.72
C PHE A 192 3.49 -10.24 6.03
N CYS A 193 4.44 -10.36 5.12
CA CYS A 193 5.78 -10.88 5.37
C CYS A 193 6.79 -9.90 4.77
N ASN A 194 7.85 -9.55 5.50
CA ASN A 194 8.80 -8.49 5.13
C ASN A 194 8.15 -7.10 4.96
N ALA A 195 7.22 -6.72 5.83
CA ALA A 195 6.62 -5.40 5.79
C ALA A 195 7.68 -4.32 6.04
N PRO A 196 7.84 -3.32 5.15
CA PRO A 196 8.67 -2.15 5.43
C PRO A 196 7.98 -1.20 6.40
N ASP A 197 8.78 -0.56 7.26
CA ASP A 197 8.31 0.31 8.33
C ASP A 197 7.85 1.69 7.81
N ASP A 198 8.27 2.06 6.61
CA ASP A 198 8.05 3.35 5.95
C ASP A 198 7.02 3.30 4.80
N ASN A 199 6.26 2.22 4.68
CA ASN A 199 5.36 1.97 3.55
C ASN A 199 4.17 2.95 3.52
N PRO A 200 4.04 3.82 2.49
CA PRO A 200 2.89 4.72 2.34
C PRO A 200 1.72 4.10 1.56
N PHE A 201 1.96 2.99 0.87
CA PHE A 201 1.14 2.52 -0.24
C PHE A 201 0.00 1.60 0.19
N MET A 202 0.30 0.62 1.04
CA MET A 202 -0.67 -0.40 1.41
C MET A 202 -1.68 0.12 2.42
N ALA A 203 -2.94 -0.24 2.25
CA ALA A 203 -3.94 -0.12 3.30
C ALA A 203 -3.48 -0.93 4.53
N GLY A 204 -3.58 -0.35 5.73
CA GLY A 204 -3.07 -1.00 6.93
C GLY A 204 -1.55 -0.92 7.14
N ALA A 205 -0.81 -0.23 6.27
CA ALA A 205 0.58 0.13 6.55
C ALA A 205 0.69 0.83 7.92
N PHE A 206 1.81 0.64 8.59
CA PHE A 206 2.05 1.20 9.91
C PHE A 206 3.28 2.11 9.89
N HIS A 207 3.41 2.93 10.89
CA HIS A 207 4.59 3.77 11.12
C HIS A 207 5.55 3.05 12.04
N GLY A 208 6.75 2.72 11.55
CA GLY A 208 7.75 1.98 12.30
C GLY A 208 8.26 2.75 13.52
N VAL A 209 8.66 2.02 14.55
CA VAL A 209 9.18 2.62 15.80
C VAL A 209 10.56 3.27 15.62
N THR A 210 11.25 2.98 14.53
CA THR A 210 12.56 3.55 14.19
C THR A 210 12.46 4.78 13.32
N GLU A 211 11.26 5.09 12.82
CA GLU A 211 10.97 6.25 12.00
C GLU A 211 10.92 7.56 12.82
N ALA A 212 10.93 8.70 12.13
CA ALA A 212 10.81 10.01 12.76
C ALA A 212 9.46 10.17 13.49
N ASP A 213 9.39 11.11 14.43
CA ASP A 213 8.19 11.40 15.22
C ASP A 213 6.95 11.71 14.35
N ALA A 214 7.15 12.48 13.28
CA ALA A 214 6.21 12.64 12.17
C ALA A 214 6.96 12.76 10.86
N ILE A 215 6.47 12.11 9.79
CA ILE A 215 7.15 12.07 8.49
C ILE A 215 6.14 12.00 7.34
N ILE A 216 6.47 12.60 6.19
CA ILE A 216 5.67 12.50 4.99
C ILE A 216 6.29 11.49 4.04
N ASN A 217 5.54 10.47 3.69
CA ASN A 217 5.88 9.48 2.67
C ASN A 217 4.89 9.60 1.50
N VAL A 218 5.39 9.48 0.28
CA VAL A 218 4.56 9.62 -0.93
C VAL A 218 4.66 8.36 -1.77
N GLY A 219 3.51 7.82 -2.13
CA GLY A 219 3.40 6.71 -3.06
C GLY A 219 3.01 7.21 -4.45
N VAL A 220 3.77 6.82 -5.46
CA VAL A 220 3.49 7.09 -6.87
C VAL A 220 3.29 5.80 -7.63
N SER A 221 2.36 5.82 -8.59
CA SER A 221 2.06 4.67 -9.43
C SER A 221 1.93 5.11 -10.89
N GLY A 222 2.17 4.21 -11.81
CA GLY A 222 2.06 4.50 -13.22
C GLY A 222 2.28 3.26 -14.11
N PRO A 223 1.53 2.15 -13.88
CA PRO A 223 1.59 1.00 -14.78
C PRO A 223 1.25 1.38 -16.23
N GLY A 224 0.25 2.24 -16.43
CA GLY A 224 -0.13 2.75 -17.76
C GLY A 224 1.00 3.51 -18.46
N VAL A 225 1.74 4.36 -17.72
CA VAL A 225 2.91 5.07 -18.25
C VAL A 225 4.00 4.09 -18.65
N MET A 226 4.26 3.09 -17.81
CA MET A 226 5.28 2.06 -18.08
C MET A 226 4.91 1.22 -19.30
N ARG A 227 3.65 0.77 -19.38
CA ARG A 227 3.13 0.04 -20.53
C ARG A 227 3.30 0.85 -21.82
N LYS A 228 2.88 2.11 -21.82
CA LYS A 228 2.93 2.97 -23.01
C LYS A 228 4.38 3.20 -23.49
N ALA A 229 5.32 3.36 -22.55
CA ALA A 229 6.74 3.50 -22.90
C ALA A 229 7.29 2.21 -23.54
N LEU A 230 6.89 1.04 -23.05
CA LEU A 230 7.32 -0.25 -23.59
C LEU A 230 6.66 -0.59 -24.95
N GLU A 231 5.42 -0.18 -25.16
CA GLU A 231 4.73 -0.32 -26.46
C GLU A 231 5.52 0.33 -27.60
N ALA A 232 6.18 1.46 -27.31
CA ALA A 232 7.04 2.14 -28.29
C ALA A 232 8.35 1.39 -28.59
N GLU A 233 8.77 0.48 -27.73
CA GLU A 233 10.00 -0.32 -27.82
C GLU A 233 9.75 -1.74 -28.36
N HIS A 234 8.56 -2.02 -28.88
CA HIS A 234 8.19 -3.37 -29.33
C HIS A 234 9.18 -3.91 -30.38
N GLY A 235 9.75 -5.08 -30.10
CA GLY A 235 10.72 -5.73 -31.01
C GLY A 235 12.16 -5.21 -30.89
N THR A 236 12.46 -4.34 -29.93
CA THR A 236 13.84 -3.89 -29.66
C THR A 236 14.63 -4.94 -28.87
N ASP A 237 15.94 -4.69 -28.73
CA ASP A 237 16.79 -5.55 -27.92
C ASP A 237 16.52 -5.41 -26.42
N PHE A 238 16.94 -6.40 -25.67
CA PHE A 238 16.75 -6.47 -24.22
C PHE A 238 17.38 -5.29 -23.45
N GLY A 239 18.51 -4.77 -23.93
CA GLY A 239 19.18 -3.62 -23.30
C GLY A 239 18.35 -2.34 -23.45
N SER A 240 17.77 -2.10 -24.62
CA SER A 240 16.89 -0.97 -24.89
C SER A 240 15.65 -1.02 -24.01
N LEU A 241 15.04 -2.19 -23.86
CA LEU A 241 13.90 -2.40 -22.97
C LEU A 241 14.24 -2.06 -21.51
N CYS A 242 15.37 -2.53 -21.00
CA CYS A 242 15.84 -2.21 -19.65
C CYS A 242 16.04 -0.70 -19.45
N GLU A 243 16.66 -0.03 -20.42
CA GLU A 243 16.89 1.42 -20.34
C GLU A 243 15.57 2.22 -20.37
N THR A 244 14.58 1.78 -21.14
CA THR A 244 13.26 2.42 -21.21
C THR A 244 12.52 2.27 -19.88
N VAL A 245 12.49 1.10 -19.27
CA VAL A 245 11.91 0.89 -17.93
C VAL A 245 12.58 1.81 -16.90
N LYS A 246 13.91 1.85 -16.89
CA LYS A 246 14.68 2.67 -15.95
C LYS A 246 14.40 4.16 -16.12
N LYS A 247 14.40 4.68 -17.36
CA LYS A 247 14.11 6.08 -17.67
C LYS A 247 12.69 6.48 -17.29
N THR A 248 11.73 5.61 -17.55
CA THR A 248 10.31 5.84 -17.20
C THR A 248 10.13 5.87 -15.68
N ALA A 249 10.71 4.91 -14.96
CA ALA A 249 10.71 4.90 -13.49
C ALA A 249 11.35 6.17 -12.90
N PHE A 250 12.46 6.64 -13.49
CA PHE A 250 13.09 7.90 -13.10
C PHE A 250 12.11 9.08 -13.21
N LYS A 251 11.39 9.21 -14.35
CA LYS A 251 10.45 10.31 -14.58
C LYS A 251 9.29 10.28 -13.57
N ILE A 252 8.67 9.11 -13.37
CA ILE A 252 7.57 8.93 -12.41
C ILE A 252 8.03 9.31 -11.00
N THR A 253 9.20 8.85 -10.56
CA THR A 253 9.76 9.17 -9.24
C THR A 253 9.98 10.68 -9.08
N ARG A 254 10.43 11.37 -10.13
CA ARG A 254 10.64 12.84 -10.09
C ARG A 254 9.33 13.60 -9.87
N VAL A 255 8.22 13.15 -10.44
CA VAL A 255 6.88 13.72 -10.18
C VAL A 255 6.50 13.55 -8.71
N GLY A 256 6.67 12.35 -8.17
CA GLY A 256 6.43 12.09 -6.74
C GLY A 256 7.28 12.96 -5.82
N GLN A 257 8.56 13.16 -6.17
CA GLN A 257 9.47 14.00 -5.39
C GLN A 257 9.04 15.47 -5.38
N LEU A 258 8.52 15.98 -6.50
CA LEU A 258 7.99 17.34 -6.56
C LEU A 258 6.84 17.52 -5.55
N VAL A 259 5.87 16.62 -5.58
CA VAL A 259 4.71 16.65 -4.66
C VAL A 259 5.16 16.46 -3.22
N ALA A 260 6.06 15.51 -2.95
CA ALA A 260 6.54 15.21 -1.59
C ALA A 260 7.25 16.41 -0.94
N ARG A 261 8.13 17.07 -1.68
CA ARG A 261 8.86 18.26 -1.19
C ARG A 261 7.90 19.42 -0.91
N GLU A 262 6.93 19.63 -1.78
CA GLU A 262 5.97 20.71 -1.58
C GLU A 262 5.02 20.42 -0.41
N ALA A 263 4.57 19.18 -0.25
CA ALA A 263 3.80 18.76 0.92
C ALA A 263 4.59 18.95 2.22
N SER A 264 5.85 18.54 2.26
CA SER A 264 6.76 18.72 3.40
C SER A 264 6.93 20.19 3.75
N ARG A 265 7.16 21.03 2.75
CA ARG A 265 7.33 22.47 2.94
C ARG A 265 6.07 23.14 3.54
N ARG A 266 4.87 22.81 3.00
CA ARG A 266 3.61 23.42 3.46
C ARG A 266 3.19 22.93 4.83
N LEU A 267 3.35 21.64 5.08
CA LEU A 267 2.96 21.01 6.35
C LEU A 267 4.01 21.19 7.45
N ASN A 268 5.21 21.65 7.11
CA ASN A 268 6.36 21.73 8.03
C ASN A 268 6.65 20.40 8.74
N ILE A 269 6.51 19.29 8.01
CA ILE A 269 6.82 17.93 8.45
C ILE A 269 7.94 17.40 7.56
N PRO A 270 8.98 16.72 8.10
CA PRO A 270 10.07 16.18 7.29
C PRO A 270 9.59 15.26 6.18
N PHE A 271 10.27 15.34 5.04
CA PHE A 271 10.07 14.40 3.94
C PHE A 271 10.87 13.12 4.22
N GLY A 272 10.21 11.99 4.18
CA GLY A 272 10.76 10.65 4.34
C GLY A 272 11.13 10.02 3.02
N ILE A 273 10.21 9.24 2.43
CA ILE A 273 10.50 8.48 1.21
C ILE A 273 9.45 8.66 0.12
N ILE A 274 9.89 8.31 -1.09
CA ILE A 274 9.00 8.04 -2.23
C ILE A 274 8.99 6.54 -2.45
N ASP A 275 7.81 5.97 -2.48
CA ASP A 275 7.58 4.61 -2.92
C ASP A 275 7.08 4.66 -4.38
N LEU A 276 7.93 4.22 -5.31
CA LEU A 276 7.51 3.97 -6.68
C LEU A 276 7.07 2.52 -6.79
N SER A 277 5.80 2.28 -6.58
CA SER A 277 5.20 0.97 -6.77
C SER A 277 4.25 0.99 -7.96
N LEU A 278 4.52 0.11 -8.93
CA LEU A 278 3.61 -0.11 -10.04
C LEU A 278 2.41 -0.92 -9.53
N ALA A 279 1.41 -0.22 -9.00
CA ALA A 279 0.21 -0.79 -8.42
C ALA A 279 -0.95 -0.64 -9.41
N PRO A 280 -1.38 -1.73 -10.05
CA PRO A 280 -2.44 -1.69 -11.05
C PRO A 280 -3.80 -1.40 -10.41
N THR A 281 -4.74 -1.00 -11.26
CA THR A 281 -6.15 -0.82 -10.91
C THR A 281 -7.02 -1.63 -11.86
N PRO A 282 -8.34 -1.77 -11.61
CA PRO A 282 -9.25 -2.37 -12.58
C PRO A 282 -9.46 -1.54 -13.86
N ALA A 283 -8.86 -0.36 -13.95
CA ALA A 283 -8.97 0.50 -15.14
C ALA A 283 -8.22 -0.11 -16.34
N ILE A 284 -8.82 0.02 -17.52
CA ILE A 284 -8.22 -0.44 -18.77
C ILE A 284 -6.91 0.33 -19.02
N GLY A 285 -5.83 -0.41 -19.27
CA GLY A 285 -4.51 0.15 -19.54
C GLY A 285 -3.64 0.38 -18.31
N ASP A 286 -4.14 0.08 -17.10
CA ASP A 286 -3.40 0.20 -15.83
C ASP A 286 -3.11 -1.21 -15.26
N SER A 287 -2.44 -2.06 -16.03
CA SER A 287 -2.21 -3.48 -15.74
C SER A 287 -0.74 -3.87 -15.80
N ILE A 288 -0.26 -4.62 -14.82
CA ILE A 288 1.07 -5.25 -14.83
C ILE A 288 1.10 -6.44 -15.80
N ALA A 289 -0.02 -7.13 -15.98
CA ALA A 289 -0.10 -8.19 -16.98
C ALA A 289 0.18 -7.67 -18.38
N ASP A 290 -0.36 -6.51 -18.72
CA ASP A 290 -0.14 -5.86 -20.01
C ASP A 290 1.34 -5.45 -20.17
N ILE A 291 1.99 -4.96 -19.09
CA ILE A 291 3.43 -4.66 -19.10
C ILE A 291 4.24 -5.91 -19.47
N PHE A 292 3.93 -7.07 -18.91
CA PHE A 292 4.64 -8.30 -19.23
C PHE A 292 4.45 -8.71 -20.69
N GLU A 293 3.29 -8.46 -21.28
CA GLU A 293 3.03 -8.73 -22.70
C GLU A 293 3.86 -7.80 -23.59
N GLU A 294 3.93 -6.51 -23.26
CA GLU A 294 4.80 -5.56 -23.97
C GLU A 294 6.30 -5.91 -23.82
N MET A 295 6.69 -6.58 -22.73
CA MET A 295 8.04 -7.11 -22.56
C MET A 295 8.31 -8.39 -23.41
N GLY A 296 7.34 -8.85 -24.18
CA GLY A 296 7.46 -9.97 -25.13
C GLY A 296 6.96 -11.31 -24.59
N LEU A 297 6.23 -11.34 -23.47
CA LEU A 297 5.55 -12.57 -23.04
C LEU A 297 4.24 -12.77 -23.81
N GLU A 298 3.93 -14.01 -24.13
CA GLU A 298 2.64 -14.37 -24.74
C GLU A 298 1.46 -13.92 -23.85
N ARG A 299 1.62 -14.09 -22.54
CA ARG A 299 0.66 -13.64 -21.51
C ARG A 299 1.31 -13.73 -20.13
N ALA A 300 0.79 -12.97 -19.17
CA ALA A 300 1.16 -13.12 -17.77
C ALA A 300 0.82 -14.55 -17.27
N GLY A 301 1.74 -15.16 -16.53
CA GLY A 301 1.66 -16.54 -16.08
C GLY A 301 2.27 -17.57 -17.04
N ALA A 302 2.65 -17.19 -18.27
CA ALA A 302 3.43 -18.00 -19.18
C ALA A 302 4.88 -18.21 -18.66
N PRO A 303 5.61 -19.23 -19.16
CA PRO A 303 7.03 -19.36 -18.88
C PRO A 303 7.78 -18.06 -19.16
N GLY A 304 8.63 -17.64 -18.23
CA GLY A 304 9.34 -16.35 -18.31
C GLY A 304 8.75 -15.22 -17.45
N THR A 305 7.51 -15.32 -16.97
CA THR A 305 6.86 -14.27 -16.19
C THR A 305 7.66 -13.88 -14.94
N THR A 306 8.23 -14.84 -14.21
CA THR A 306 9.06 -14.56 -13.02
C THR A 306 10.34 -13.82 -13.38
N ALA A 307 10.96 -14.15 -14.52
CA ALA A 307 12.14 -13.45 -15.01
C ALA A 307 11.80 -12.01 -15.44
N ALA A 308 10.70 -11.83 -16.14
CA ALA A 308 10.21 -10.50 -16.52
C ALA A 308 9.90 -9.64 -15.30
N LEU A 309 9.25 -10.21 -14.27
CA LEU A 309 8.98 -9.53 -13.00
C LEU A 309 10.29 -9.12 -12.31
N ALA A 310 11.26 -10.02 -12.22
CA ALA A 310 12.55 -9.72 -11.61
C ALA A 310 13.28 -8.58 -12.34
N LEU A 311 13.28 -8.61 -13.68
CA LEU A 311 13.83 -7.56 -14.51
C LEU A 311 13.11 -6.22 -14.30
N LEU A 312 11.77 -6.22 -14.37
CA LEU A 312 10.95 -5.02 -14.16
C LEU A 312 11.28 -4.38 -12.80
N ASN A 313 11.26 -5.16 -11.74
CA ASN A 313 11.57 -4.69 -10.38
C ASN A 313 12.99 -4.13 -10.26
N ASP A 314 13.99 -4.79 -10.87
CA ASP A 314 15.38 -4.33 -10.84
C ASP A 314 15.53 -2.97 -11.54
N GLN A 315 14.93 -2.80 -12.73
CA GLN A 315 15.03 -1.55 -13.48
C GLN A 315 14.20 -0.42 -12.84
N VAL A 316 13.02 -0.72 -12.28
CA VAL A 316 12.21 0.24 -11.52
C VAL A 316 13.00 0.77 -10.32
N LYS A 317 13.63 -0.09 -9.53
CA LYS A 317 14.47 0.31 -8.40
C LYS A 317 15.67 1.15 -8.83
N LYS A 318 16.36 0.76 -9.90
CA LYS A 318 17.48 1.54 -10.46
C LYS A 318 17.04 2.93 -10.90
N GLY A 319 15.92 3.05 -11.61
CA GLY A 319 15.34 4.32 -12.02
C GLY A 319 14.95 5.20 -10.83
N GLY A 320 14.32 4.62 -9.82
CA GLY A 320 13.96 5.31 -8.58
C GLY A 320 15.18 5.89 -7.84
N VAL A 321 16.19 5.08 -7.57
CA VAL A 321 17.43 5.51 -6.88
C VAL A 321 18.18 6.58 -7.66
N MET A 322 18.16 6.54 -8.99
CA MET A 322 18.75 7.60 -9.81
C MET A 322 17.97 8.92 -9.74
N ALA A 323 16.66 8.86 -9.50
CA ALA A 323 15.80 10.04 -9.44
C ALA A 323 15.84 10.75 -8.08
N SER A 324 15.97 9.97 -6.99
CA SER A 324 15.91 10.46 -5.62
C SER A 324 16.75 9.61 -4.69
N SER A 325 17.39 10.25 -3.71
CA SER A 325 18.03 9.56 -2.57
C SER A 325 17.01 9.17 -1.47
N TYR A 326 15.76 9.54 -1.63
CA TYR A 326 14.67 9.29 -0.71
C TYR A 326 13.72 8.20 -1.26
N VAL A 327 14.25 7.05 -1.63
CA VAL A 327 13.45 5.92 -2.13
C VAL A 327 13.33 4.87 -1.04
N GLY A 328 12.13 4.40 -0.78
CA GLY A 328 11.83 3.42 0.26
C GLY A 328 10.52 2.68 -0.01
N GLY A 329 9.92 2.15 1.04
CA GLY A 329 8.69 1.37 0.92
C GLY A 329 8.90 0.05 0.18
N LEU A 330 7.94 -0.32 -0.66
CA LEU A 330 7.98 -1.58 -1.44
C LEU A 330 8.77 -1.43 -2.75
N SER A 331 8.60 -0.31 -3.44
CA SER A 331 9.27 0.06 -4.71
C SER A 331 9.40 -1.10 -5.69
N GLY A 332 8.28 -1.49 -6.31
CA GLY A 332 8.24 -2.61 -7.25
C GLY A 332 6.88 -2.80 -7.90
N ALA A 333 6.72 -3.87 -8.66
CA ALA A 333 5.45 -4.22 -9.27
C ALA A 333 4.57 -5.02 -8.29
N PHE A 334 3.31 -4.62 -8.14
CA PHE A 334 2.29 -5.41 -7.48
C PHE A 334 1.60 -6.35 -8.47
N ILE A 335 1.29 -7.56 -8.00
CA ILE A 335 0.58 -8.57 -8.81
C ILE A 335 -0.69 -8.99 -8.08
N PRO A 336 -1.68 -8.08 -7.92
CA PRO A 336 -2.94 -8.40 -7.28
C PRO A 336 -3.86 -9.12 -8.27
N VAL A 337 -4.11 -10.39 -8.03
CA VAL A 337 -4.94 -11.23 -8.92
C VAL A 337 -6.43 -10.84 -8.95
N SER A 338 -6.85 -9.91 -8.11
CA SER A 338 -8.24 -9.45 -8.00
C SER A 338 -8.44 -7.96 -8.35
N GLU A 339 -7.35 -7.21 -8.58
CA GLU A 339 -7.42 -5.77 -8.83
C GLU A 339 -6.79 -5.37 -10.18
N ASP A 340 -5.88 -6.18 -10.71
CA ASP A 340 -5.28 -5.99 -12.02
C ASP A 340 -6.21 -6.52 -13.11
N GLN A 341 -6.67 -5.67 -14.02
CA GLN A 341 -7.61 -6.02 -15.08
C GLN A 341 -7.11 -7.20 -15.93
N GLY A 342 -5.86 -7.21 -16.34
CA GLY A 342 -5.27 -8.30 -17.10
C GLY A 342 -5.11 -9.60 -16.29
N MET A 343 -4.93 -9.53 -14.97
CA MET A 343 -4.89 -10.71 -14.10
C MET A 343 -6.28 -11.27 -13.80
N ILE A 344 -7.30 -10.42 -13.66
CA ILE A 344 -8.70 -10.82 -13.44
C ILE A 344 -9.17 -11.68 -14.61
N ASP A 345 -8.98 -11.23 -15.84
CA ASP A 345 -9.39 -11.96 -17.05
C ASP A 345 -8.75 -13.34 -17.14
N ARG A 346 -7.50 -13.45 -16.73
CA ARG A 346 -6.74 -14.72 -16.73
C ARG A 346 -7.10 -15.66 -15.60
N LYS A 347 -7.54 -15.11 -14.46
CA LYS A 347 -8.11 -15.91 -13.37
C LYS A 347 -9.38 -16.62 -13.82
N SER A 348 -10.28 -15.94 -14.54
CA SER A 348 -11.49 -16.56 -15.07
C SER A 348 -11.19 -17.69 -16.07
N THR A 349 -10.19 -17.52 -16.94
CA THR A 349 -9.74 -18.54 -17.89
C THR A 349 -9.10 -19.75 -17.18
N ARG A 350 -8.33 -19.53 -16.09
CA ARG A 350 -7.74 -20.62 -15.29
C ARG A 350 -8.79 -21.41 -14.52
N LEU A 351 -9.79 -20.75 -13.94
CA LEU A 351 -10.89 -21.44 -13.27
C LEU A 351 -11.66 -22.34 -14.24
N ASN A 352 -11.93 -21.85 -15.45
CA ASN A 352 -12.57 -22.66 -16.48
C ASN A 352 -11.70 -23.85 -16.93
N SER A 353 -10.38 -23.71 -17.00
CA SER A 353 -9.47 -24.79 -17.36
C SER A 353 -9.29 -25.82 -16.23
N SER A 354 -9.32 -25.40 -14.96
CA SER A 354 -9.26 -26.33 -13.82
C SER A 354 -10.55 -27.14 -13.70
N HIS A 355 -11.72 -26.55 -13.91
CA HIS A 355 -12.99 -27.27 -13.96
C HIS A 355 -13.06 -28.25 -15.13
N ALA A 356 -12.48 -27.91 -16.28
CA ALA A 356 -12.39 -28.82 -17.41
C ALA A 356 -11.44 -30.01 -17.15
N ASN A 357 -10.42 -29.85 -16.31
CA ASN A 357 -9.50 -30.92 -15.91
C ASN A 357 -10.09 -31.81 -14.81
N GLU A 358 -10.86 -31.27 -13.87
CA GLU A 358 -11.57 -32.08 -12.85
C GLU A 358 -12.62 -33.00 -13.46
N SER A 359 -13.26 -32.58 -14.56
CA SER A 359 -14.21 -33.43 -15.31
C SER A 359 -13.56 -34.56 -16.09
N ARG A 360 -12.22 -34.63 -16.15
CA ARG A 360 -11.43 -35.67 -16.86
C ARG A 360 -10.72 -36.64 -15.93
N MET A 361 -10.88 -36.55 -14.60
CA MET A 361 -10.40 -37.58 -13.73
C MET A 361 -11.31 -38.83 -13.87
N PRO A 362 -10.76 -39.97 -14.28
CA PRO A 362 -11.57 -41.18 -14.29
C PRO A 362 -11.95 -41.51 -12.85
N SER A 363 -13.21 -41.80 -12.62
CA SER A 363 -13.68 -42.44 -11.42
C SER A 363 -13.02 -43.82 -11.37
N SER A 364 -11.88 -43.91 -10.72
CA SER A 364 -11.27 -45.22 -10.39
C SER A 364 -11.82 -45.66 -9.06
N ALA A 365 -12.45 -46.76 -9.12
CA ALA A 365 -13.04 -47.63 -8.11
C ALA A 365 -12.28 -47.70 -6.78
#